data_335377333d0f3405e2d2e007fc89828c
#
_entry.id   335377333d0f3405e2d2e007fc89828c
#
_cell.length_a   1.000
_cell.length_b   1.000
_cell.length_c   1.000
_cell.angle_alpha   90.00
_cell.angle_beta   90.00
_cell.angle_gamma   90.00
#
_symmetry.space_group_name_H-M   'P 1'
#
loop_
_entity.id
_entity.type
_entity.pdbx_description
1 polymer ?
#
loop_
_entity_poly.entity_id
_entity_poly.type
_entity_poly.pdbx_seq_one_letter_code
_entity_poly.pdbx_strand_id
1 'polypeptide(L)'
;HVLCMLTYVGKGYSPAFVRNFDGIVHRLVAGEEACLVEGPDAVCAPLCESEGACAHCHGAAVRARDQRVAQALGLLLGRSLGDGSRLPLDGALLARLRAAYTSGQMRAACAGCEWADLCTGIASAGYEGVRLRMPVTVPEQN
;
A
#
# COMPACT_ATOMS: atom_id res chain seq x y z
N HIS A 1 0.95 2.74 -3.71
CA HIS A 1 1.45 2.24 -2.39
C HIS A 1 0.46 1.32 -1.64
N VAL A 2 -0.58 0.81 -2.30
CA VAL A 2 -1.54 -0.12 -1.63
C VAL A 2 -0.83 -1.34 -1.07
N LEU A 3 0.09 -1.94 -1.83
CA LEU A 3 0.86 -3.09 -1.35
C LEU A 3 1.91 -2.68 -0.31
N CYS A 4 2.55 -1.53 -0.51
CA CYS A 4 3.61 -1.05 0.39
C CYS A 4 3.09 -0.78 1.81
N MET A 5 1.87 -0.27 1.96
CA MET A 5 1.30 -0.02 3.28
C MET A 5 1.00 -1.31 4.07
N LEU A 6 0.84 -2.45 3.39
CA LEU A 6 0.59 -3.73 4.06
C LEU A 6 1.78 -4.19 4.90
N THR A 7 2.99 -3.85 4.45
CA THR A 7 4.27 -4.28 5.04
C THR A 7 5.06 -3.13 5.65
N TYR A 8 4.48 -1.94 5.73
CA TYR A 8 5.16 -0.75 6.23
C TYR A 8 5.46 -0.85 7.74
N VAL A 9 6.74 -0.79 8.09
CA VAL A 9 7.26 -0.92 9.46
C VAL A 9 8.02 0.34 9.93
N GLY A 10 7.89 1.47 9.22
CA GLY A 10 8.59 2.70 9.55
C GLY A 10 9.96 2.84 8.89
N LYS A 11 10.22 2.10 7.82
CA LYS A 11 11.41 2.24 6.98
C LYS A 11 11.05 2.91 5.65
N GLY A 12 11.89 3.83 5.20
CA GLY A 12 11.67 4.56 3.96
C GLY A 12 12.92 5.31 3.52
N TYR A 13 12.78 6.11 2.46
CA TYR A 13 13.89 6.81 1.80
C TYR A 13 14.55 7.90 2.66
N SER A 14 13.80 8.51 3.58
CA SER A 14 14.28 9.58 4.45
C SER A 14 13.41 9.70 5.71
N PRO A 15 13.88 10.42 6.76
CA PRO A 15 13.03 10.72 7.92
C PRO A 15 11.75 11.48 7.55
N ALA A 16 11.81 12.40 6.59
CA ALA A 16 10.64 13.13 6.11
C ALA A 16 9.63 12.20 5.43
N PHE A 17 10.11 11.25 4.62
CA PHE A 17 9.28 10.24 3.99
C PHE A 17 8.55 9.38 5.03
N VAL A 18 9.26 8.92 6.04
CA VAL A 18 8.70 8.10 7.14
C VAL A 18 7.65 8.89 7.93
N ARG A 19 7.93 10.13 8.31
CA ARG A 19 6.94 10.97 9.03
C ARG A 19 5.66 11.16 8.21
N ASN A 20 5.79 11.39 6.93
CA ASN A 20 4.65 11.54 6.01
C ASN A 20 3.83 10.24 5.91
N PHE A 21 4.50 9.11 5.75
CA PHE A 21 3.84 7.81 5.66
C PHE A 21 3.13 7.45 6.97
N ASP A 22 3.76 7.72 8.11
CA ASP A 22 3.13 7.55 9.43
C ASP A 22 1.85 8.38 9.57
N GLY A 23 1.87 9.63 9.10
CA GLY A 23 0.70 10.50 9.08
C GLY A 23 -0.44 9.93 8.22
N ILE A 24 -0.11 9.39 7.05
CA ILE A 24 -1.09 8.74 6.16
C ILE A 24 -1.69 7.49 6.83
N VAL A 25 -0.87 6.65 7.43
CA VAL A 25 -1.34 5.47 8.19
C VAL A 25 -2.29 5.89 9.30
N HIS A 26 -1.98 6.95 10.05
CA HIS A 26 -2.87 7.51 11.08
C HIS A 26 -4.23 7.91 10.51
N ARG A 27 -4.27 8.57 9.38
CA ARG A 27 -5.50 9.00 8.72
C ARG A 27 -6.34 7.80 8.27
N LEU A 28 -5.71 6.78 7.69
CA LEU A 28 -6.39 5.54 7.28
C LEU A 28 -6.99 4.80 8.48
N VAL A 29 -6.24 4.68 9.57
CA VAL A 29 -6.72 4.06 10.82
C VAL A 29 -7.88 4.85 11.43
N ALA A 30 -7.89 6.16 11.27
CA ALA A 30 -8.98 7.04 11.71
C ALA A 30 -10.24 6.95 10.82
N GLY A 31 -10.20 6.17 9.73
CA GLY A 31 -11.35 5.92 8.87
C GLY A 31 -11.37 6.71 7.57
N GLU A 32 -10.29 7.41 7.23
CA GLU A 32 -10.19 8.08 5.93
C GLU A 32 -10.15 7.04 4.80
N GLU A 33 -10.95 7.26 3.77
CA GLU A 33 -11.03 6.38 2.63
C GLU A 33 -9.80 6.56 1.73
N ALA A 34 -9.18 5.45 1.30
CA ALA A 34 -8.09 5.50 0.35
C ALA A 34 -8.62 5.71 -1.08
N CYS A 35 -7.91 6.54 -1.84
CA CYS A 35 -8.16 6.75 -3.26
C CYS A 35 -6.97 6.23 -4.05
N LEU A 36 -7.23 5.37 -5.04
CA LEU A 36 -6.18 4.88 -5.93
C LEU A 36 -5.73 5.98 -6.88
N VAL A 37 -4.42 6.15 -7.02
CA VAL A 37 -3.80 7.13 -7.90
C VAL A 37 -2.74 6.42 -8.74
N GLU A 38 -2.72 6.66 -10.04
CA GLU A 38 -1.66 6.22 -10.93
C GLU A 38 -0.52 7.26 -10.91
N GLY A 39 0.71 6.79 -10.71
CA GLY A 39 1.88 7.67 -10.58
C GLY A 39 2.08 8.19 -9.16
N PRO A 40 2.70 9.37 -8.98
CA PRO A 40 2.96 9.94 -7.67
C PRO A 40 1.69 10.13 -6.84
N ASP A 41 1.74 9.70 -5.59
CA ASP A 41 0.65 9.82 -4.62
C ASP A 41 1.10 10.58 -3.36
N ALA A 42 0.23 10.65 -2.36
CA ALA A 42 0.53 11.35 -1.10
C ALA A 42 1.75 10.78 -0.35
N VAL A 43 2.03 9.49 -0.50
CA VAL A 43 3.21 8.85 0.12
C VAL A 43 4.50 9.35 -0.52
N CYS A 44 4.47 9.65 -1.80
CA CYS A 44 5.63 10.13 -2.57
C CYS A 44 5.98 11.61 -2.30
N ALA A 45 5.11 12.38 -1.67
CA ALA A 45 5.24 13.84 -1.58
C ALA A 45 6.63 14.32 -1.12
N PRO A 46 7.23 13.80 -0.01
CA PRO A 46 8.57 14.26 0.39
C PRO A 46 9.66 13.90 -0.60
N LEU A 47 9.56 12.78 -1.29
CA LEU A 47 10.52 12.37 -2.32
C LEU A 47 10.40 13.27 -3.56
N CYS A 48 9.19 13.56 -3.98
CA CYS A 48 8.94 14.48 -5.10
C CYS A 48 9.38 15.92 -4.79
N GLU A 49 9.23 16.37 -3.55
CA GLU A 49 9.72 17.68 -3.11
C GLU A 49 11.25 17.75 -3.13
N SER A 50 11.97 16.69 -2.72
CA SER A 50 13.43 16.68 -2.68
C SER A 50 14.08 16.42 -4.03
N GLU A 51 13.51 15.59 -4.88
CA GLU A 51 14.06 15.16 -6.17
C GLU A 51 13.34 15.79 -7.37
N GLY A 52 12.16 16.33 -7.19
CA GLY A 52 11.37 16.97 -8.24
C GLY A 52 11.05 16.00 -9.38
N ALA A 53 11.22 16.46 -10.63
CA ALA A 53 10.96 15.66 -11.83
C ALA A 53 11.89 14.43 -11.98
N CYS A 54 12.99 14.38 -11.23
CA CYS A 54 13.92 13.25 -11.22
C CYS A 54 13.48 12.11 -10.29
N ALA A 55 12.44 12.31 -9.46
CA ALA A 55 11.93 11.27 -8.59
C ALA A 55 11.41 10.08 -9.43
N HIS A 56 11.80 8.86 -9.03
CA HIS A 56 11.39 7.65 -9.75
C HIS A 56 9.86 7.45 -9.78
N CYS A 57 9.12 8.09 -8.85
CA CYS A 57 7.66 8.08 -8.80
C CYS A 57 6.99 8.57 -10.11
N HIS A 58 7.68 9.38 -10.90
CA HIS A 58 7.22 9.87 -12.21
C HIS A 58 7.49 8.89 -13.36
N GLY A 59 8.24 7.83 -13.11
CA GLY A 59 8.71 6.92 -14.16
C GLY A 59 7.62 6.00 -14.71
N ALA A 60 7.82 5.53 -15.95
CA ALA A 60 6.94 4.58 -16.61
C ALA A 60 6.87 3.23 -15.87
N ALA A 61 7.96 2.80 -15.24
CA ALA A 61 8.01 1.56 -14.45
C ALA A 61 7.07 1.61 -13.25
N VAL A 62 6.97 2.74 -12.57
CA VAL A 62 6.04 2.93 -11.44
C VAL A 62 4.59 2.92 -11.93
N ARG A 63 4.28 3.59 -13.02
CA ARG A 63 2.92 3.57 -13.61
C ARG A 63 2.50 2.17 -14.02
N ALA A 64 3.39 1.40 -14.65
CA ALA A 64 3.11 0.01 -15.02
C ALA A 64 2.86 -0.86 -13.77
N ARG A 65 3.61 -0.62 -12.70
CA ARG A 65 3.41 -1.29 -11.42
C ARG A 65 2.06 -0.94 -10.80
N ASP A 66 1.69 0.32 -10.80
CA ASP A 66 0.38 0.79 -10.30
C ASP A 66 -0.78 0.15 -11.06
N GLN A 67 -0.67 0.03 -12.37
CA GLN A 67 -1.67 -0.65 -13.20
C GLN A 67 -1.80 -2.14 -12.86
N ARG A 68 -0.69 -2.83 -12.65
CA ARG A 68 -0.71 -4.25 -12.23
C ARG A 68 -1.36 -4.43 -10.86
N VAL A 69 -1.10 -3.53 -9.92
CA VAL A 69 -1.73 -3.55 -8.60
C VAL A 69 -3.24 -3.32 -8.73
N ALA A 70 -3.66 -2.33 -9.50
CA ALA A 70 -5.08 -2.06 -9.73
C ALA A 70 -5.81 -3.26 -10.35
N GLN A 71 -5.19 -3.94 -11.31
CA GLN A 71 -5.73 -5.17 -11.90
C GLN A 71 -5.86 -6.30 -10.88
N ALA A 72 -4.81 -6.55 -10.09
CA ALA A 72 -4.82 -7.57 -9.06
C ALA A 72 -5.87 -7.30 -7.98
N LEU A 73 -6.02 -6.05 -7.55
CA LEU A 73 -7.08 -5.62 -6.62
C LEU A 73 -8.47 -5.82 -7.22
N GLY A 74 -8.65 -5.48 -8.49
CA GLY A 74 -9.91 -5.67 -9.21
C GLY A 74 -10.34 -7.13 -9.25
N LEU A 75 -9.41 -8.04 -9.53
CA LEU A 75 -9.66 -9.48 -9.49
C LEU A 75 -10.04 -9.97 -8.09
N LEU A 76 -9.32 -9.50 -7.07
CA LEU A 76 -9.59 -9.85 -5.67
C LEU A 76 -10.96 -9.36 -5.20
N LEU A 77 -11.36 -8.16 -5.59
CA LEU A 77 -12.58 -7.50 -5.12
C LEU A 77 -13.78 -7.71 -6.05
N GLY A 78 -13.58 -8.33 -7.22
CA GLY A 78 -14.64 -8.59 -8.19
C GLY A 78 -15.19 -7.34 -8.87
N ARG A 79 -14.39 -6.28 -9.00
CA ARG A 79 -14.76 -5.05 -9.70
C ARG A 79 -13.57 -4.40 -10.38
N SER A 80 -13.82 -3.61 -11.42
CA SER A 80 -12.79 -2.85 -12.11
C SER A 80 -12.30 -1.69 -11.23
N LEU A 81 -10.99 -1.59 -11.05
CA LEU A 81 -10.33 -0.53 -10.28
C LEU A 81 -9.27 0.16 -11.14
N GLY A 82 -9.11 1.44 -10.92
CA GLY A 82 -8.10 2.27 -11.59
C GLY A 82 -7.92 3.61 -10.90
N ASP A 83 -7.33 4.55 -11.61
CA ASP A 83 -7.12 5.91 -11.12
C ASP A 83 -8.44 6.54 -10.66
N GLY A 84 -8.46 7.13 -9.47
CA GLY A 84 -9.65 7.73 -8.86
C GLY A 84 -10.59 6.76 -8.16
N SER A 85 -10.38 5.45 -8.24
CA SER A 85 -11.20 4.46 -7.50
C SER A 85 -11.00 4.60 -6.02
N ARG A 86 -12.11 4.53 -5.27
CA ARG A 86 -12.08 4.58 -3.81
C ARG A 86 -12.01 3.19 -3.21
N LEU A 87 -11.23 3.06 -2.15
CA LEU A 87 -10.99 1.82 -1.43
C LEU A 87 -11.27 2.05 0.06
N PRO A 88 -12.47 1.71 0.53
CA PRO A 88 -12.79 1.81 1.96
C PRO A 88 -12.03 0.71 2.71
N LEU A 89 -10.94 1.11 3.37
CA LEU A 89 -10.05 0.18 4.05
C LEU A 89 -10.56 -0.10 5.46
N ASP A 90 -10.92 -1.35 5.70
CA ASP A 90 -11.29 -1.87 7.02
C ASP A 90 -10.44 -3.08 7.39
N GLY A 91 -10.66 -3.62 8.59
CA GLY A 91 -9.90 -4.77 9.08
C GLY A 91 -10.11 -6.03 8.23
N ALA A 92 -11.32 -6.25 7.70
CA ALA A 92 -11.63 -7.41 6.87
C ALA A 92 -10.94 -7.31 5.50
N LEU A 93 -11.00 -6.16 4.85
CA LEU A 93 -10.30 -5.93 3.60
C LEU A 93 -8.79 -6.03 3.78
N LEU A 94 -8.24 -5.44 4.85
CA LEU A 94 -6.81 -5.50 5.16
C LEU A 94 -6.34 -6.94 5.34
N ALA A 95 -7.11 -7.77 6.03
CA ALA A 95 -6.81 -9.19 6.20
C ALA A 95 -6.81 -9.96 4.86
N ARG A 96 -7.79 -9.67 3.98
CA ARG A 96 -7.85 -10.26 2.63
C ARG A 96 -6.65 -9.85 1.78
N LEU A 97 -6.28 -8.57 1.82
CA LEU A 97 -5.12 -8.06 1.09
C LEU A 97 -3.83 -8.72 1.56
N ARG A 98 -3.63 -8.87 2.87
CA ARG A 98 -2.46 -9.54 3.44
C ARG A 98 -2.41 -11.02 3.10
N ALA A 99 -3.54 -11.70 3.13
CA ALA A 99 -3.61 -13.11 2.71
C ALA A 99 -3.24 -13.29 1.23
N ALA A 100 -3.78 -12.45 0.35
CA ALA A 100 -3.45 -12.46 -1.07
C ALA A 100 -1.98 -12.10 -1.33
N TYR A 101 -1.43 -11.17 -0.58
CA TYR A 101 -0.02 -10.79 -0.66
C TYR A 101 0.89 -11.95 -0.23
N THR A 102 0.62 -12.58 0.90
CA THR A 102 1.38 -13.73 1.42
C THR A 102 1.36 -14.92 0.48
N SER A 103 0.21 -15.19 -0.17
CA SER A 103 0.08 -16.30 -1.12
C SER A 103 0.83 -16.10 -2.43
N GLY A 104 1.36 -14.90 -2.68
CA GLY A 104 2.02 -14.53 -3.93
C GLY A 104 1.09 -14.01 -5.01
N GLN A 105 -0.21 -14.04 -4.80
CA GLN A 105 -1.22 -13.65 -5.78
C GLN A 105 -1.07 -12.19 -6.26
N MET A 106 -0.55 -11.31 -5.41
CA MET A 106 -0.36 -9.89 -5.72
C MET A 106 1.11 -9.49 -5.87
N ARG A 107 2.05 -10.42 -5.77
CA ARG A 107 3.49 -10.13 -5.71
C ARG A 107 4.12 -9.79 -7.05
N ALA A 108 3.48 -10.09 -8.18
CA ALA A 108 4.02 -9.79 -9.51
C ALA A 108 4.32 -8.29 -9.70
N ALA A 109 3.54 -7.41 -9.09
CA ALA A 109 3.75 -5.97 -9.13
C ALA A 109 5.01 -5.51 -8.39
N CYS A 110 5.54 -6.32 -7.46
CA CYS A 110 6.74 -6.01 -6.69
C CYS A 110 8.04 -6.44 -7.39
N ALA A 111 7.98 -7.09 -8.55
CA ALA A 111 9.15 -7.49 -9.30
C ALA A 111 10.01 -6.27 -9.64
N GLY A 112 11.32 -6.31 -9.29
CA GLY A 112 12.25 -5.22 -9.49
C GLY A 112 12.17 -4.08 -8.46
N CYS A 113 11.29 -4.18 -7.46
CA CYS A 113 11.25 -3.22 -6.35
C CYS A 113 12.41 -3.46 -5.37
N GLU A 114 13.13 -2.41 -5.00
CA GLU A 114 14.25 -2.47 -4.05
C GLU A 114 13.85 -2.94 -2.64
N TRP A 115 12.57 -2.79 -2.28
CA TRP A 115 12.01 -3.19 -0.99
C TRP A 115 11.40 -4.61 -0.98
N ALA A 116 11.44 -5.33 -2.12
CA ALA A 116 10.74 -6.61 -2.27
C ALA A 116 11.17 -7.66 -1.24
N ASP A 117 12.47 -7.77 -0.96
CA ASP A 117 12.99 -8.76 0.00
C ASP A 117 12.57 -8.42 1.44
N LEU A 118 12.63 -7.15 1.82
CA LEU A 118 12.13 -6.68 3.12
C LEU A 118 10.65 -7.00 3.28
N CYS A 119 9.84 -6.68 2.29
CA CYS A 119 8.39 -6.94 2.32
C CYS A 119 8.07 -8.42 2.39
N THR A 120 8.83 -9.27 1.69
CA THR A 120 8.71 -10.74 1.77
C THR A 120 8.98 -11.23 3.18
N GLY A 121 10.03 -10.74 3.81
CA GLY A 121 10.38 -11.10 5.19
C GLY A 121 9.29 -10.72 6.18
N ILE A 122 8.72 -9.54 6.04
CA ILE A 122 7.63 -9.04 6.89
C ILE A 122 6.37 -9.91 6.73
N ALA A 123 5.98 -10.21 5.50
CA ALA A 123 4.83 -11.07 5.22
C ALA A 123 5.04 -12.50 5.77
N SER A 124 6.23 -13.06 5.61
CA SER A 124 6.59 -14.39 6.14
C SER A 124 6.60 -14.44 7.66
N ALA A 125 6.89 -13.32 8.33
CA ALA A 125 6.82 -13.18 9.78
C ALA A 125 5.41 -12.82 10.30
N GLY A 126 4.38 -12.93 9.49
CA GLY A 126 2.99 -12.66 9.88
C GLY A 126 2.67 -11.18 10.08
N TYR A 127 3.39 -10.29 9.38
CA TYR A 127 3.21 -8.83 9.47
C TYR A 127 3.48 -8.26 10.86
N GLU A 128 4.40 -8.86 11.59
CA GLU A 128 4.83 -8.35 12.89
C GLU A 128 5.48 -6.97 12.73
N GLY A 129 5.12 -6.02 13.61
CA GLY A 129 5.69 -4.67 13.62
C GLY A 129 5.14 -3.72 12.56
N VAL A 130 4.21 -4.14 11.72
CA VAL A 130 3.58 -3.24 10.74
C VAL A 130 2.79 -2.13 11.43
N ARG A 131 2.80 -0.94 10.83
CA ARG A 131 2.16 0.25 11.40
C ARG A 131 0.69 0.39 11.04
N LEU A 132 0.27 -0.13 9.89
CA LEU A 132 -1.14 -0.13 9.50
C LEU A 132 -1.86 -1.30 10.18
N ARG A 133 -2.59 -0.98 11.24
CA ARG A 133 -3.42 -1.92 12.00
C ARG A 133 -4.82 -1.34 12.12
N MET A 134 -5.80 -2.09 11.64
CA MET A 134 -7.20 -1.72 11.76
C MET A 134 -7.84 -2.50 12.91
N PRO A 135 -8.74 -1.87 13.68
CA PRO A 135 -9.52 -2.61 14.67
C PRO A 135 -10.35 -3.69 13.95
N VAL A 136 -10.33 -4.89 14.49
CA VAL A 136 -11.25 -5.93 14.04
C VAL A 136 -12.63 -5.56 14.57
N THR A 137 -13.53 -5.12 13.72
CA THR A 137 -14.94 -5.00 14.07
C THR A 137 -15.50 -6.42 14.23
N VAL A 138 -15.61 -6.88 15.46
CA VAL A 138 -16.43 -8.05 15.77
C VAL A 138 -17.87 -7.62 15.51
N PRO A 139 -18.60 -8.27 14.59
CA PRO A 139 -20.01 -7.95 14.45
C PRO A 139 -20.70 -8.21 15.80
N GLU A 140 -21.38 -7.20 16.29
CA GLU A 140 -22.22 -7.37 17.50
C GLU A 140 -23.20 -8.51 17.20
N GLN A 141 -23.05 -9.58 17.94
CA GLN A 141 -24.05 -10.66 17.94
C GLN A 141 -25.26 -10.13 18.71
N ASN A 142 -26.29 -9.75 17.98
CA ASN A 142 -27.60 -9.54 18.56
C ASN A 142 -28.30 -10.87 18.82
#